data_7e71d1e417c80036306844ebfa017c2b
#
_entry.id   7e71d1e417c80036306844ebfa017c2b
#
_cell.length_a   1.000
_cell.length_b   1.000
_cell.length_c   1.000
_cell.angle_alpha   90.00
_cell.angle_beta   90.00
_cell.angle_gamma   90.00
#
_symmetry.space_group_name_H-M   'P 1'
#
loop_
_entity.id
_entity.type
_entity.pdbx_description
1 polymer ?
#
loop_
_entity_poly.entity_id
_entity_poly.type
_entity_poly.pdbx_seq_one_letter_code
_entity_poly.pdbx_strand_id
1 'polypeptide(L)'
;MDLPERENDPPVKVILRDALDPDNPHRWEAVIMRCDGMLNEDSLEVHAIASIEDPFGQAGLRQTLRMGQPVSAAIMGKRLTNVVALPRKAIRELDQIYLVDPMTHMLSKHRISPIWRDEVSVIVRDPMLPDGQWVATTHLVYAPDGTKVEVIPDLSDDQEKSKETLASDK
;
A
#
# COMPACT_ATOMS: atom_id res chain seq x y z
N MET A 1 -8.77 5.31 6.08
CA MET A 1 -7.86 6.23 6.81
C MET A 1 -8.79 7.22 7.51
N ASP A 2 -8.70 7.34 8.84
CA ASP A 2 -9.51 8.32 9.56
C ASP A 2 -8.68 9.57 9.71
N LEU A 3 -8.91 10.53 8.85
CA LEU A 3 -8.34 11.87 8.97
C LEU A 3 -9.21 12.68 9.94
N PRO A 4 -8.62 13.63 10.69
CA PRO A 4 -9.40 14.46 11.62
C PRO A 4 -10.33 15.37 10.82
N GLU A 5 -11.64 15.16 10.99
CA GLU A 5 -12.69 15.99 10.37
C GLU A 5 -13.17 17.11 11.30
N ARG A 6 -12.93 16.94 12.60
CA ARG A 6 -13.34 17.90 13.63
C ARG A 6 -12.15 18.41 14.42
N GLU A 7 -12.27 19.59 14.96
CA GLU A 7 -11.21 20.24 15.75
C GLU A 7 -10.76 19.43 16.99
N ASN A 8 -11.62 18.53 17.49
CA ASN A 8 -11.35 17.67 18.65
C ASN A 8 -10.93 16.24 18.28
N ASP A 9 -10.79 15.92 17.00
CA ASP A 9 -10.30 14.62 16.57
C ASP A 9 -8.80 14.48 16.86
N PRO A 10 -8.30 13.28 17.17
CA PRO A 10 -6.88 13.09 17.46
C PRO A 10 -6.03 13.46 16.25
N PRO A 11 -4.97 14.27 16.46
CA PRO A 11 -4.11 14.69 15.38
C PRO A 11 -3.36 13.51 14.77
N VAL A 12 -3.20 13.52 13.45
CA VAL A 12 -2.54 12.45 12.70
C VAL A 12 -1.14 12.88 12.30
N LYS A 13 -0.13 12.10 12.71
CA LYS A 13 1.26 12.35 12.33
C LYS A 13 1.47 12.09 10.84
N VAL A 14 2.23 12.95 10.20
CA VAL A 14 2.59 12.88 8.80
C VAL A 14 4.07 13.20 8.62
N ILE A 15 4.72 12.49 7.72
CA ILE A 15 6.09 12.74 7.31
C ILE A 15 6.06 13.39 5.93
N LEU A 16 6.64 14.59 5.85
CA LEU A 16 6.75 15.32 4.61
C LEU A 16 8.14 15.12 4.00
N ARG A 17 8.18 15.02 2.67
CA ARG A 17 9.41 14.97 1.85
C ARG A 17 9.33 16.00 0.75
N ASP A 18 10.46 16.39 0.22
CA ASP A 18 10.52 17.23 -0.98
C ASP A 18 9.89 16.48 -2.17
N ALA A 19 8.88 17.08 -2.79
CA ALA A 19 8.24 16.49 -3.97
C ALA A 19 9.07 16.71 -5.25
N LEU A 20 9.99 17.68 -5.25
CA LEU A 20 10.84 18.00 -6.40
C LEU A 20 12.16 17.19 -6.40
N ASP A 21 12.56 16.67 -5.24
CA ASP A 21 13.76 15.86 -5.08
C ASP A 21 13.45 14.64 -4.20
N PRO A 22 12.94 13.54 -4.79
CA PRO A 22 12.59 12.32 -4.06
C PRO A 22 13.77 11.65 -3.36
N ASP A 23 14.99 11.85 -3.86
CA ASP A 23 16.23 11.27 -3.31
C ASP A 23 16.77 12.09 -2.14
N ASN A 24 16.21 13.26 -1.88
CA ASN A 24 16.56 14.08 -0.74
C ASN A 24 16.30 13.34 0.58
N PRO A 25 17.30 13.10 1.42
CA PRO A 25 17.14 12.38 2.67
C PRO A 25 16.35 13.16 3.74
N HIS A 26 16.15 14.45 3.53
CA HIS A 26 15.50 15.30 4.51
C HIS A 26 14.00 15.03 4.61
N ARG A 27 13.53 15.03 5.86
CA ARG A 27 12.13 14.76 6.20
C ARG A 27 11.69 15.76 7.27
N TRP A 28 10.46 16.26 7.13
CA TRP A 28 9.83 17.11 8.11
C TRP A 28 8.69 16.37 8.77
N GLU A 29 8.65 16.38 10.07
CA GLU A 29 7.51 15.87 10.83
C GLU A 29 6.45 16.94 10.92
N ALA A 30 5.23 16.57 10.59
CA ALA A 30 4.07 17.44 10.68
C ALA A 30 2.90 16.70 11.32
N VAL A 31 1.88 17.44 11.69
CA VAL A 31 0.67 16.90 12.29
C VAL A 31 -0.52 17.47 11.53
N ILE A 32 -1.36 16.60 10.99
CA ILE A 32 -2.62 16.99 10.37
C ILE A 32 -3.57 17.38 11.50
N MET A 33 -3.99 18.63 11.48
CA MET A 33 -4.86 19.21 12.49
C MET A 33 -6.33 19.06 12.12
N ARG A 34 -6.64 19.20 10.84
CA ARG A 34 -7.98 19.08 10.31
C ARG A 34 -7.97 18.79 8.82
N CYS A 35 -9.07 18.23 8.33
CA CYS A 35 -9.37 18.13 6.91
C CYS A 35 -10.63 18.97 6.62
N ASP A 36 -10.67 19.53 5.42
CA ASP A 36 -11.92 20.14 4.95
C ASP A 36 -12.91 19.01 4.67
N GLY A 37 -14.10 19.12 5.27
CA GLY A 37 -15.16 18.10 5.14
C GLY A 37 -15.84 18.10 3.76
N MET A 38 -15.34 18.91 2.82
CA MET A 38 -15.86 18.99 1.46
C MET A 38 -14.90 18.36 0.47
N LEU A 39 -15.41 17.40 -0.29
CA LEU A 39 -14.73 16.89 -1.47
C LEU A 39 -14.89 17.92 -2.59
N ASN A 40 -13.79 18.31 -3.21
CA ASN A 40 -13.86 19.12 -4.42
C ASN A 40 -14.48 18.25 -5.53
N GLU A 41 -15.62 18.68 -6.09
CA GLU A 41 -16.39 17.89 -7.07
C GLU A 41 -15.64 17.70 -8.40
N ASP A 42 -14.76 18.65 -8.76
CA ASP A 42 -14.02 18.61 -10.01
C ASP A 42 -12.75 17.78 -9.92
N SER A 43 -11.97 17.95 -8.84
CA SER A 43 -10.69 17.25 -8.65
C SER A 43 -10.81 15.96 -7.83
N LEU A 44 -11.92 15.75 -7.12
CA LEU A 44 -12.14 14.67 -6.16
C LEU A 44 -11.08 14.64 -5.04
N GLU A 45 -10.54 15.82 -4.69
CA GLU A 45 -9.53 15.99 -3.67
C GLU A 45 -10.12 16.44 -2.34
N VAL A 46 -9.50 16.01 -1.26
CA VAL A 46 -9.76 16.48 0.10
C VAL A 46 -8.57 17.30 0.56
N HIS A 47 -8.83 18.51 1.03
CA HIS A 47 -7.77 19.37 1.56
C HIS A 47 -7.55 19.07 3.05
N ALA A 48 -6.28 18.88 3.41
CA ALA A 48 -5.85 18.69 4.78
C ALA A 48 -4.89 19.81 5.18
N ILE A 49 -5.06 20.31 6.40
CA ILE A 49 -4.18 21.32 6.99
C ILE A 49 -3.28 20.64 8.01
N ALA A 50 -1.97 20.73 7.76
CA ALA A 50 -0.95 20.20 8.65
C ALA A 50 -0.12 21.34 9.25
N SER A 51 0.26 21.19 10.53
CA SER A 51 1.15 22.07 11.23
C SER A 51 2.54 21.45 11.33
N ILE A 52 3.56 22.25 11.14
CA ILE A 52 4.98 21.87 11.28
C ILE A 52 5.57 22.72 12.39
N GLU A 53 6.24 22.07 13.33
CA GLU A 53 7.07 22.77 14.31
C GLU A 53 8.44 23.09 13.69
N ASP A 54 8.89 24.34 13.80
CA ASP A 54 10.16 24.84 13.29
C ASP A 54 10.41 24.56 11.79
N PRO A 55 9.54 25.03 10.87
CA PRO A 55 9.69 24.78 9.43
C PRO A 55 10.96 25.42 8.85
N PHE A 56 11.54 26.42 9.53
CA PHE A 56 12.71 27.16 9.09
C PHE A 56 14.03 26.66 9.69
N GLY A 57 13.98 25.60 10.52
CA GLY A 57 15.19 24.99 11.08
C GLY A 57 15.98 25.94 12.00
N GLN A 58 15.33 26.88 12.68
CA GLN A 58 15.99 27.86 13.57
C GLN A 58 16.66 27.18 14.77
N ALA A 59 16.21 25.97 15.13
CA ALA A 59 16.86 25.18 16.18
C ALA A 59 18.14 24.45 15.70
N GLY A 60 18.62 24.70 14.48
CA GLY A 60 19.96 24.34 14.02
C GLY A 60 20.17 22.94 13.50
N LEU A 61 19.12 22.09 13.42
CA LEU A 61 19.28 20.66 13.08
C LEU A 61 18.47 20.19 11.86
N ARG A 62 17.64 21.04 11.25
CA ARG A 62 16.76 20.64 10.15
C ARG A 62 16.91 21.54 8.93
N GLN A 63 16.76 20.96 7.76
CA GLN A 63 16.72 21.72 6.52
C GLN A 63 15.48 22.63 6.52
N THR A 64 15.66 23.86 6.09
CA THR A 64 14.58 24.85 5.96
C THR A 64 13.56 24.42 4.91
N LEU A 65 12.29 24.37 5.28
CA LEU A 65 11.19 24.25 4.34
C LEU A 65 10.82 25.65 3.83
N ARG A 66 10.79 25.82 2.53
CA ARG A 66 10.51 27.11 1.89
C ARG A 66 9.01 27.29 1.68
N MET A 67 8.53 28.51 1.83
CA MET A 67 7.14 28.83 1.48
C MET A 67 6.90 28.58 0.00
N GLY A 68 5.79 27.88 -0.32
CA GLY A 68 5.44 27.50 -1.69
C GLY A 68 6.18 26.25 -2.19
N GLN A 69 7.05 25.63 -1.39
CA GLN A 69 7.70 24.38 -1.78
C GLN A 69 6.70 23.23 -1.77
N PRO A 70 6.54 22.50 -2.89
CA PRO A 70 5.69 21.33 -2.93
C PRO A 70 6.30 20.19 -2.12
N VAL A 71 5.47 19.48 -1.37
CA VAL A 71 5.87 18.35 -0.54
C VAL A 71 4.99 17.15 -0.79
N SER A 72 5.56 15.96 -0.73
CA SER A 72 4.81 14.72 -0.65
C SER A 72 4.63 14.32 0.81
N ALA A 73 3.44 13.84 1.15
CA ALA A 73 3.07 13.52 2.52
C ALA A 73 2.85 12.01 2.67
N ALA A 74 3.60 11.39 3.57
CA ALA A 74 3.36 10.01 4.00
C ALA A 74 2.54 10.03 5.29
N ILE A 75 1.28 9.66 5.19
CA ILE A 75 0.34 9.67 6.31
C ILE A 75 0.27 8.27 6.89
N MET A 76 0.47 8.15 8.20
CA MET A 76 0.37 6.89 8.91
C MET A 76 -1.08 6.42 8.93
N GLY A 77 -1.35 5.31 8.26
CA GLY A 77 -2.67 4.68 8.23
C GLY A 77 -2.94 3.77 9.44
N LYS A 78 -4.16 3.26 9.53
CA LYS A 78 -4.50 2.23 10.51
C LYS A 78 -3.78 0.92 10.19
N ARG A 79 -3.25 0.28 11.23
CA ARG A 79 -2.75 -1.10 11.09
C ARG A 79 -3.94 -2.03 10.86
N LEU A 80 -3.93 -2.74 9.76
CA LEU A 80 -4.90 -3.78 9.49
C LEU A 80 -4.38 -5.12 10.02
N THR A 81 -5.28 -5.90 10.63
CA THR A 81 -4.99 -7.25 11.12
C THR A 81 -5.88 -8.26 10.41
N ASN A 82 -5.44 -9.52 10.35
CA ASN A 82 -6.15 -10.60 9.67
C ASN A 82 -6.46 -10.24 8.21
N VAL A 83 -5.45 -9.79 7.50
CA VAL A 83 -5.55 -9.42 6.10
C VAL A 83 -4.43 -10.07 5.30
N VAL A 84 -4.70 -10.34 4.03
CA VAL A 84 -3.73 -10.86 3.07
C VAL A 84 -3.54 -9.82 1.98
N ALA A 85 -2.29 -9.54 1.63
CA ALA A 85 -1.95 -8.71 0.49
C ALA A 85 -1.78 -9.61 -0.73
N LEU A 86 -2.61 -9.42 -1.73
CA LEU A 86 -2.55 -10.14 -2.99
C LEU A 86 -2.00 -9.23 -4.08
N PRO A 87 -1.10 -9.71 -4.94
CA PRO A 87 -0.63 -8.90 -6.06
C PRO A 87 -1.80 -8.59 -7.00
N ARG A 88 -1.90 -7.35 -7.46
CA ARG A 88 -3.00 -6.91 -8.34
C ARG A 88 -3.13 -7.78 -9.60
N LYS A 89 -2.00 -8.27 -10.12
CA LYS A 89 -1.95 -9.19 -11.28
C LYS A 89 -2.68 -10.52 -11.04
N ALA A 90 -2.95 -10.90 -9.80
CA ALA A 90 -3.68 -12.12 -9.46
C ALA A 90 -5.21 -11.95 -9.47
N ILE A 91 -5.69 -10.71 -9.42
CA ILE A 91 -7.12 -10.43 -9.36
C ILE A 91 -7.75 -10.57 -10.75
N ARG A 92 -8.88 -11.27 -10.80
CA ARG A 92 -9.68 -11.46 -12.01
C ARG A 92 -11.04 -10.83 -11.82
N GLU A 93 -11.57 -10.31 -12.91
CA GLU A 93 -12.84 -9.60 -12.95
C GLU A 93 -12.90 -8.45 -11.96
N LEU A 94 -13.20 -8.53 -10.76
CA LEU A 94 -13.09 -7.50 -9.73
C LEU A 94 -12.84 -8.10 -8.34
N ASP A 95 -13.25 -9.33 -8.14
CA ASP A 95 -13.33 -9.98 -6.84
C ASP A 95 -13.00 -11.48 -6.88
N GLN A 96 -12.35 -11.95 -7.94
CA GLN A 96 -11.99 -13.36 -8.08
C GLN A 96 -10.49 -13.57 -8.16
N ILE A 97 -10.03 -14.66 -7.59
CA ILE A 97 -8.66 -15.18 -7.73
C ILE A 97 -8.72 -16.66 -8.10
N TYR A 98 -7.61 -17.14 -8.65
CA TYR A 98 -7.39 -18.56 -8.82
C TYR A 98 -6.39 -19.05 -7.79
N LEU A 99 -6.79 -20.02 -6.99
CA LEU A 99 -5.94 -20.75 -6.06
C LEU A 99 -5.46 -22.04 -6.73
N VAL A 100 -4.23 -22.42 -6.43
CA VAL A 100 -3.63 -23.66 -6.89
C VAL A 100 -3.20 -24.47 -5.68
N ASP A 101 -3.71 -25.66 -5.56
CA ASP A 101 -3.30 -26.60 -4.53
C ASP A 101 -1.87 -27.07 -4.80
N PRO A 102 -0.93 -26.88 -3.87
CA PRO A 102 0.48 -27.20 -4.08
C PRO A 102 0.76 -28.71 -4.24
N MET A 103 -0.13 -29.59 -3.78
CA MET A 103 0.05 -31.04 -3.87
C MET A 103 -0.54 -31.64 -5.15
N THR A 104 -1.71 -31.18 -5.53
CA THR A 104 -2.44 -31.75 -6.68
C THR A 104 -2.26 -30.93 -7.95
N HIS A 105 -1.80 -29.69 -7.83
CA HIS A 105 -1.72 -28.68 -8.89
C HIS A 105 -3.09 -28.41 -9.54
N MET A 106 -4.15 -28.59 -8.79
CA MET A 106 -5.50 -28.30 -9.24
C MET A 106 -5.86 -26.85 -8.94
N LEU A 107 -6.49 -26.23 -9.92
CA LEU A 107 -6.94 -24.85 -9.86
C LEU A 107 -8.36 -24.77 -9.33
N SER A 108 -8.61 -23.84 -8.45
CA SER A 108 -9.94 -23.52 -7.93
C SER A 108 -10.19 -22.03 -7.97
N LYS A 109 -11.42 -21.64 -8.28
CA LYS A 109 -11.86 -20.26 -8.21
C LYS A 109 -12.22 -19.90 -6.78
N HIS A 110 -11.76 -18.76 -6.34
CA HIS A 110 -12.08 -18.23 -5.02
C HIS A 110 -12.53 -16.78 -5.15
N ARG A 111 -13.66 -16.45 -4.50
CA ARG A 111 -14.16 -15.08 -4.46
C ARG A 111 -13.63 -14.37 -3.23
N ILE A 112 -13.09 -13.19 -3.42
CA ILE A 112 -12.49 -12.39 -2.36
C ILE A 112 -13.30 -11.13 -2.07
N SER A 113 -13.16 -10.59 -0.86
CA SER A 113 -13.73 -9.30 -0.47
C SER A 113 -12.60 -8.27 -0.28
N PRO A 114 -12.27 -7.50 -1.30
CA PRO A 114 -11.25 -6.47 -1.19
C PRO A 114 -11.69 -5.34 -0.24
N ILE A 115 -10.82 -5.00 0.70
CA ILE A 115 -11.03 -3.87 1.62
C ILE A 115 -10.22 -2.63 1.22
N TRP A 116 -9.15 -2.83 0.46
CA TRP A 116 -8.33 -1.75 -0.07
C TRP A 116 -7.56 -2.20 -1.32
N ARG A 117 -7.28 -1.26 -2.21
CA ARG A 117 -6.57 -1.50 -3.48
C ARG A 117 -5.61 -0.37 -3.77
N ASP A 118 -4.41 -0.70 -4.21
CA ASP A 118 -3.45 0.23 -4.79
C ASP A 118 -2.99 -0.24 -6.19
N GLU A 119 -1.96 0.38 -6.71
CA GLU A 119 -1.42 0.04 -8.03
C GLU A 119 -0.77 -1.34 -8.09
N VAL A 120 -0.22 -1.81 -6.98
CA VAL A 120 0.58 -3.05 -6.88
C VAL A 120 -0.21 -4.17 -6.23
N SER A 121 -0.99 -3.84 -5.18
CA SER A 121 -1.58 -4.81 -4.25
C SER A 121 -3.08 -4.61 -4.06
N VAL A 122 -3.72 -5.67 -3.66
CA VAL A 122 -5.10 -5.68 -3.18
C VAL A 122 -5.12 -6.32 -1.79
N ILE A 123 -5.60 -5.59 -0.81
CA ILE A 123 -5.73 -6.09 0.56
C ILE A 123 -7.12 -6.71 0.72
N VAL A 124 -7.13 -7.95 1.14
CA VAL A 124 -8.37 -8.70 1.37
C VAL A 124 -8.47 -9.14 2.82
N ARG A 125 -9.67 -9.18 3.33
CA ARG A 125 -9.99 -9.81 4.60
C ARG A 125 -10.98 -10.93 4.32
N ASP A 126 -10.47 -12.12 4.23
CA ASP A 126 -11.26 -13.29 3.91
C ASP A 126 -10.86 -14.46 4.83
N PRO A 127 -11.67 -14.75 5.85
CA PRO A 127 -11.40 -15.86 6.76
C PRO A 127 -11.56 -17.24 6.09
N MET A 128 -12.14 -17.28 4.90
CA MET A 128 -12.33 -18.51 4.13
C MET A 128 -11.19 -18.77 3.15
N LEU A 129 -10.23 -17.83 3.04
CA LEU A 129 -9.04 -18.02 2.21
C LEU A 129 -8.17 -19.10 2.85
N PRO A 130 -7.98 -20.28 2.21
CA PRO A 130 -7.22 -21.36 2.80
C PRO A 130 -5.74 -21.04 2.84
N ASP A 131 -5.11 -21.37 3.97
CA ASP A 131 -3.66 -21.23 4.14
C ASP A 131 -2.89 -22.25 3.29
N GLY A 132 -1.68 -21.86 2.85
CA GLY A 132 -0.78 -22.75 2.13
C GLY A 132 -1.11 -22.97 0.65
N GLN A 133 -2.13 -22.34 0.13
CA GLN A 133 -2.45 -22.37 -1.30
C GLN A 133 -1.61 -21.33 -2.07
N TRP A 134 -1.28 -21.64 -3.31
CA TRP A 134 -0.65 -20.68 -4.21
C TRP A 134 -1.71 -19.86 -4.95
N VAL A 135 -1.36 -18.64 -5.30
CA VAL A 135 -2.22 -17.74 -6.07
C VAL A 135 -1.67 -17.60 -7.49
N ALA A 136 -2.51 -17.90 -8.47
CA ALA A 136 -2.12 -17.77 -9.87
C ALA A 136 -2.06 -16.31 -10.30
N THR A 137 -0.89 -15.87 -10.75
CA THR A 137 -0.66 -14.52 -11.28
C THR A 137 -0.74 -14.45 -12.80
N THR A 138 -0.54 -15.58 -13.48
CA THR A 138 -0.64 -15.68 -14.94
C THR A 138 -2.08 -15.53 -15.40
N HIS A 139 -2.32 -14.78 -16.47
CA HIS A 139 -3.63 -14.61 -17.04
C HIS A 139 -4.05 -15.91 -17.77
N LEU A 140 -5.10 -16.56 -17.27
CA LEU A 140 -5.66 -17.76 -17.84
C LEU A 140 -6.93 -17.41 -18.63
N VAL A 141 -6.96 -17.74 -19.91
CA VAL A 141 -8.11 -17.42 -20.80
C VAL A 141 -9.31 -18.29 -20.50
N TYR A 142 -9.05 -19.57 -20.18
CA TYR A 142 -10.10 -20.53 -19.81
C TYR A 142 -9.56 -21.45 -18.71
N ALA A 143 -10.15 -21.35 -17.56
CA ALA A 143 -9.69 -22.08 -16.37
C ALA A 143 -10.90 -22.53 -15.52
N PRO A 144 -11.59 -23.61 -15.91
CA PRO A 144 -12.65 -24.18 -15.08
C PRO A 144 -12.05 -24.76 -13.78
N ASP A 145 -12.87 -24.82 -12.74
CA ASP A 145 -12.48 -25.46 -11.49
C ASP A 145 -12.03 -26.91 -11.71
N GLY A 146 -10.99 -27.31 -10.99
CA GLY A 146 -10.41 -28.65 -11.12
C GLY A 146 -9.47 -28.82 -12.31
N THR A 147 -9.17 -27.76 -13.05
CA THR A 147 -8.14 -27.82 -14.10
C THR A 147 -6.76 -28.05 -13.47
N LYS A 148 -6.04 -29.05 -13.98
CA LYS A 148 -4.65 -29.27 -13.60
C LYS A 148 -3.77 -28.28 -14.33
N VAL A 149 -2.90 -27.57 -13.58
CA VAL A 149 -2.02 -26.54 -14.10
C VAL A 149 -0.54 -26.91 -13.89
N GLU A 150 0.29 -26.41 -14.76
CA GLU A 150 1.75 -26.45 -14.57
C GLU A 150 2.18 -25.17 -13.86
N VAL A 151 2.98 -25.33 -12.82
CA VAL A 151 3.49 -24.21 -12.03
C VAL A 151 4.81 -23.76 -12.59
N ILE A 152 4.85 -22.54 -13.07
CA ILE A 152 6.08 -21.89 -13.53
C ILE A 152 6.58 -21.00 -12.39
N PRO A 153 7.78 -21.24 -11.85
CA PRO A 153 8.35 -20.40 -10.79
C PRO A 153 8.49 -18.96 -11.28
N ASP A 154 8.07 -17.99 -10.46
CA ASP A 154 8.29 -16.58 -10.76
C ASP A 154 9.75 -16.25 -10.43
N LEU A 155 10.58 -16.06 -11.45
CA LEU A 155 12.01 -15.77 -11.32
C LEU A 155 12.31 -14.41 -10.66
N SER A 156 11.29 -13.61 -10.38
CA SER A 156 11.43 -12.30 -9.72
C SER A 156 11.64 -12.40 -8.21
N ASP A 157 11.14 -13.44 -7.54
CA ASP A 157 11.28 -13.60 -6.10
C ASP A 157 12.70 -14.02 -5.65
N ASP A 158 13.46 -14.68 -6.52
CA ASP A 158 14.83 -15.11 -6.21
C ASP A 158 15.84 -13.95 -6.24
N GLN A 159 15.53 -12.86 -6.93
CA GLN A 159 16.41 -11.69 -6.97
C GLN A 159 16.26 -10.78 -5.75
N GLU A 160 15.08 -10.71 -5.13
CA GLU A 160 14.88 -9.94 -3.89
C GLU A 160 15.50 -10.65 -2.69
N LYS A 161 15.34 -11.96 -2.56
CA LYS A 161 15.98 -12.74 -1.49
C LYS A 161 17.51 -12.72 -1.57
N SER A 162 18.08 -12.68 -2.77
CA SER A 162 19.54 -12.59 -2.95
C SER A 162 20.10 -11.20 -2.59
N LYS A 163 19.30 -10.14 -2.72
CA LYS A 163 19.69 -8.78 -2.30
C LYS A 163 19.59 -8.58 -0.78
N GLU A 164 18.62 -9.19 -0.14
CA GLU A 164 18.43 -9.09 1.31
C GLU A 164 19.51 -9.86 2.09
N THR A 165 19.95 -11.00 1.56
CA THR A 165 21.04 -11.80 2.15
C THR A 165 22.40 -11.10 2.03
N LEU A 166 22.64 -10.34 0.94
CA LEU A 166 23.88 -9.57 0.76
C LEU A 166 23.93 -8.26 1.53
N ALA A 167 22.79 -7.74 2.00
CA ALA A 167 22.71 -6.53 2.82
C ALA A 167 22.84 -6.83 4.34
N SER A 168 22.67 -8.08 4.75
CA SER A 168 22.75 -8.53 6.15
C SER A 168 24.16 -8.91 6.61
N ASP A 169 25.14 -8.97 5.69
CA ASP A 169 26.50 -9.44 5.97
C ASP A 169 27.57 -8.33 5.84
N LYS A 170 27.18 -7.06 6.19
CA LYS A 170 28.09 -5.93 6.15
C LYS A 170 27.99 -5.02 7.36
#